data_938faf95430a366245a41bec9f458495
#
_entry.id   938faf95430a366245a41bec9f458495
#
_cell.length_a   1.000
_cell.length_b   1.000
_cell.length_c   1.000
_cell.angle_alpha   90.00
_cell.angle_beta   90.00
_cell.angle_gamma   90.00
#
_symmetry.space_group_name_H-M   'P 1'
#
loop_
_entity.id
_entity.type
_entity.pdbx_description
1 polymer ?
#
loop_
_entity_poly.entity_id
_entity_poly.type
_entity_poly.pdbx_seq_one_letter_code
_entity_poly.pdbx_strand_id
1 'polypeptide(L)'
;MLDVNERKALIDLIDDVLDAIDTVLRHYRFRPNEPFGGVQVVFIGDMYQLPPVCVGEEWELLRRYYETPYFFHSQAIRQEPPIYIELDKIFRQSNQQFINLLNEVRNNQLTPDTFRLLNHCYQPDFRNVDEYITLTTHNASADAINNDELAKIDAPYYKFMAHIDRDFPERIFPTEIELVLKLGAKVMFIANDMAQPRRYYNGKIGEITDINNNEIWVTCEGESEAIKVSLEVWENKSYTIDPKTNQIEEKLLGTFTQYPLRLAWAITIHKSQGLTFDKLVIDAAAAFASGQVYVALSRCRSLDGIILTSQINPSSLAVDPQIVRYSEQRLPIVELERQVELFKSRYSIQLLAKLFSLEDLMSHTFSFVNYIKTVLDDFNEDTAPYLDEVL
;
A
#
# COMPACT_ATOMS: atom_id res chain seq x y z
N MET A 1 -22.00 -9.49 17.61
CA MET A 1 -21.37 -10.25 16.51
C MET A 1 -22.01 -9.81 15.23
N LEU A 2 -21.24 -9.25 14.30
CA LEU A 2 -21.72 -8.83 12.98
C LEU A 2 -22.16 -10.06 12.18
N ASP A 3 -23.25 -9.90 11.39
CA ASP A 3 -23.70 -10.90 10.43
C ASP A 3 -22.61 -11.13 9.35
N VAL A 4 -22.59 -12.33 8.74
CA VAL A 4 -21.62 -12.72 7.69
C VAL A 4 -21.68 -11.78 6.48
N ASN A 5 -22.83 -11.19 6.17
CA ASN A 5 -22.99 -10.21 5.09
C ASN A 5 -22.49 -8.81 5.50
N GLU A 6 -22.65 -8.43 6.75
CA GLU A 6 -22.06 -7.20 7.31
C GLU A 6 -20.54 -7.28 7.36
N ARG A 7 -19.96 -8.47 7.63
CA ARG A 7 -18.51 -8.70 7.59
C ARG A 7 -17.91 -8.63 6.18
N LYS A 8 -18.66 -9.02 5.15
CA LYS A 8 -18.18 -8.92 3.76
C LYS A 8 -18.06 -7.49 3.24
N ALA A 9 -18.89 -6.57 3.76
CA ALA A 9 -18.85 -5.16 3.40
C ALA A 9 -17.74 -4.38 4.13
N LEU A 10 -17.16 -4.97 5.18
CA LEU A 10 -16.22 -4.32 6.10
C LEU A 10 -14.73 -4.51 5.75
N ILE A 11 -14.38 -5.32 4.75
CA ILE A 11 -13.00 -5.79 4.49
C ILE A 11 -12.07 -4.69 3.93
N ASP A 12 -12.57 -3.52 3.57
CA ASP A 12 -11.78 -2.49 2.88
C ASP A 12 -11.25 -1.36 3.79
N LEU A 13 -11.54 -1.36 5.09
CA LEU A 13 -11.09 -0.32 6.02
C LEU A 13 -9.97 -0.79 6.95
N ILE A 14 -8.97 0.07 7.13
CA ILE A 14 -7.73 -0.26 7.87
C ILE A 14 -8.03 -0.69 9.31
N ASP A 15 -8.99 -0.08 9.99
CA ASP A 15 -9.33 -0.42 11.38
C ASP A 15 -9.92 -1.82 11.50
N ASP A 16 -10.86 -2.15 10.61
CA ASP A 16 -11.48 -3.47 10.59
C ASP A 16 -10.52 -4.56 10.14
N VAL A 17 -9.64 -4.26 9.15
CA VAL A 17 -8.59 -5.17 8.70
C VAL A 17 -7.62 -5.50 9.85
N LEU A 18 -7.21 -4.52 10.66
CA LEU A 18 -6.32 -4.76 11.80
C LEU A 18 -6.98 -5.60 12.88
N ASP A 19 -8.23 -5.32 13.22
CA ASP A 19 -8.99 -6.10 14.19
C ASP A 19 -9.29 -7.51 13.67
N ALA A 20 -9.51 -7.67 12.37
CA ALA A 20 -9.65 -8.97 11.73
C ALA A 20 -8.34 -9.76 11.78
N ILE A 21 -7.19 -9.13 11.49
CA ILE A 21 -5.87 -9.75 11.60
C ILE A 21 -5.59 -10.17 13.04
N ASP A 22 -5.85 -9.29 14.02
CA ASP A 22 -5.71 -9.60 15.43
C ASP A 22 -6.54 -10.82 15.81
N THR A 23 -7.81 -10.84 15.44
CA THR A 23 -8.74 -11.94 15.72
C THR A 23 -8.26 -13.26 15.14
N VAL A 24 -7.83 -13.25 13.87
CA VAL A 24 -7.32 -14.42 13.17
C VAL A 24 -6.03 -14.94 13.85
N LEU A 25 -5.10 -14.06 14.16
CA LEU A 25 -3.85 -14.45 14.81
C LEU A 25 -4.09 -15.01 16.22
N ARG A 26 -4.95 -14.40 17.03
CA ARG A 26 -5.33 -14.93 18.34
C ARG A 26 -5.91 -16.35 18.23
N HIS A 27 -6.78 -16.57 17.25
CA HIS A 27 -7.43 -17.86 17.03
C HIS A 27 -6.42 -18.95 16.63
N TYR A 28 -5.65 -18.71 15.56
CA TYR A 28 -4.75 -19.74 15.00
C TYR A 28 -3.50 -20.00 15.85
N ARG A 29 -3.12 -19.05 16.68
CA ARG A 29 -2.00 -19.24 17.61
C ARG A 29 -2.44 -19.77 18.98
N PHE A 30 -3.75 -19.99 19.18
CA PHE A 30 -4.33 -20.42 20.45
C PHE A 30 -3.97 -19.49 21.64
N ARG A 31 -3.87 -18.18 21.36
CA ARG A 31 -3.54 -17.14 22.35
C ARG A 31 -4.61 -16.03 22.36
N PRO A 32 -5.83 -16.33 22.83
CA PRO A 32 -6.96 -15.40 22.75
C PRO A 32 -6.78 -14.11 23.54
N ASN A 33 -5.93 -14.14 24.56
CA ASN A 33 -5.71 -13.01 25.47
C ASN A 33 -4.48 -12.16 25.12
N GLU A 34 -3.70 -12.55 24.11
CA GLU A 34 -2.53 -11.80 23.67
C GLU A 34 -2.83 -11.05 22.37
N PRO A 35 -2.57 -9.74 22.30
CA PRO A 35 -2.72 -9.00 21.05
C PRO A 35 -1.95 -9.65 19.91
N PHE A 36 -2.58 -9.72 18.72
CA PHE A 36 -2.04 -10.39 17.54
C PHE A 36 -1.56 -11.84 17.79
N GLY A 37 -2.15 -12.51 18.79
CA GLY A 37 -1.73 -13.87 19.19
C GLY A 37 -0.27 -13.94 19.62
N GLY A 38 0.28 -12.87 20.20
CA GLY A 38 1.67 -12.75 20.63
C GLY A 38 2.67 -12.61 19.46
N VAL A 39 2.23 -12.22 18.29
CA VAL A 39 3.11 -11.87 17.14
C VAL A 39 3.58 -10.43 17.31
N GLN A 40 4.88 -10.20 17.14
CA GLN A 40 5.39 -8.84 17.05
C GLN A 40 4.96 -8.19 15.74
N VAL A 41 4.22 -7.09 15.83
CA VAL A 41 3.73 -6.33 14.66
C VAL A 41 4.46 -5.01 14.58
N VAL A 42 4.91 -4.65 13.38
CA VAL A 42 5.53 -3.37 13.07
C VAL A 42 4.67 -2.65 12.03
N PHE A 43 4.15 -1.48 12.41
CA PHE A 43 3.40 -0.61 11.52
C PHE A 43 4.36 0.40 10.89
N ILE A 44 4.35 0.51 9.57
CA ILE A 44 5.20 1.44 8.82
C ILE A 44 4.31 2.27 7.91
N GLY A 45 4.39 3.60 8.02
CA GLY A 45 3.58 4.49 7.20
C GLY A 45 3.85 5.96 7.49
N ASP A 46 3.08 6.82 6.84
CA ASP A 46 3.09 8.28 7.07
C ASP A 46 1.64 8.76 7.20
N MET A 47 1.25 9.10 8.41
CA MET A 47 -0.13 9.53 8.72
C MET A 47 -0.49 10.88 8.10
N TYR A 48 0.50 11.70 7.74
CA TYR A 48 0.30 12.98 7.07
C TYR A 48 0.11 12.85 5.56
N GLN A 49 0.24 11.64 5.00
CA GLN A 49 -0.12 11.35 3.62
C GLN A 49 -1.64 11.17 3.49
N LEU A 50 -2.07 10.44 2.47
CA LEU A 50 -3.50 10.29 2.20
C LEU A 50 -4.20 9.46 3.28
N PRO A 51 -5.35 9.91 3.75
CA PRO A 51 -6.16 9.12 4.68
C PRO A 51 -6.76 7.88 4.00
N PRO A 52 -7.23 6.90 4.77
CA PRO A 52 -8.02 5.79 4.24
C PRO A 52 -9.25 6.32 3.50
N VAL A 53 -9.58 5.70 2.36
CA VAL A 53 -10.77 6.04 1.60
C VAL A 53 -11.96 5.28 2.18
N CYS A 54 -12.86 6.00 2.84
CA CYS A 54 -14.11 5.45 3.35
C CYS A 54 -15.27 5.95 2.47
N VAL A 55 -15.98 5.05 1.82
CA VAL A 55 -17.17 5.39 1.03
C VAL A 55 -18.36 5.54 1.96
N GLY A 56 -19.23 6.53 1.71
CA GLY A 56 -20.25 7.02 2.64
C GLY A 56 -21.08 5.97 3.39
N GLU A 57 -21.58 4.92 2.71
CA GLU A 57 -22.37 3.86 3.35
C GLU A 57 -21.54 2.97 4.28
N GLU A 58 -20.30 2.69 3.92
CA GLU A 58 -19.38 1.87 4.72
C GLU A 58 -19.02 2.59 6.03
N TRP A 59 -18.71 3.90 5.94
CA TRP A 59 -18.42 4.69 7.13
C TRP A 59 -19.62 4.80 8.07
N GLU A 60 -20.85 4.90 7.54
CA GLU A 60 -22.07 4.91 8.36
C GLU A 60 -22.23 3.64 9.22
N LEU A 61 -21.74 2.49 8.76
CA LEU A 61 -21.72 1.24 9.51
C LEU A 61 -20.59 1.24 10.55
N LEU A 62 -19.37 1.63 10.12
CA LEU A 62 -18.16 1.55 10.94
C LEU A 62 -18.10 2.55 12.07
N ARG A 63 -18.63 3.76 11.90
CA ARG A 63 -18.65 4.81 12.94
C ARG A 63 -19.41 4.42 14.20
N ARG A 64 -20.13 3.29 14.17
CA ARG A 64 -20.77 2.70 15.36
C ARG A 64 -19.76 1.99 16.27
N TYR A 65 -18.63 1.60 15.71
CA TYR A 65 -17.59 0.80 16.37
C TYR A 65 -16.26 1.56 16.49
N TYR A 66 -15.97 2.45 15.55
CA TYR A 66 -14.74 3.20 15.45
C TYR A 66 -14.99 4.70 15.45
N GLU A 67 -14.14 5.45 16.13
CA GLU A 67 -14.23 6.92 16.20
C GLU A 67 -13.78 7.59 14.91
N THR A 68 -12.82 6.96 14.21
CA THR A 68 -12.24 7.42 12.95
C THR A 68 -11.80 6.25 12.10
N PRO A 69 -11.52 6.45 10.80
CA PRO A 69 -11.01 5.41 9.92
C PRO A 69 -9.49 5.19 10.06
N TYR A 70 -8.83 5.76 11.05
CA TYR A 70 -7.39 5.65 11.23
C TYR A 70 -7.03 4.43 12.07
N PHE A 71 -5.97 3.72 11.68
CA PHE A 71 -5.50 2.47 12.29
C PHE A 71 -5.33 2.54 13.82
N PHE A 72 -5.01 3.72 14.35
CA PHE A 72 -4.80 3.91 15.79
C PHE A 72 -6.11 3.92 16.62
N HIS A 73 -7.27 3.86 15.96
CA HIS A 73 -8.56 3.67 16.61
C HIS A 73 -9.10 2.25 16.48
N SER A 74 -8.36 1.31 15.85
CA SER A 74 -8.70 -0.11 15.91
C SER A 74 -8.70 -0.60 17.36
N GLN A 75 -9.53 -1.60 17.65
CA GLN A 75 -9.67 -2.12 19.02
C GLN A 75 -8.38 -2.78 19.50
N ALA A 76 -7.66 -3.48 18.61
CA ALA A 76 -6.38 -4.10 18.91
C ALA A 76 -5.33 -3.07 19.36
N ILE A 77 -5.21 -1.94 18.63
CA ILE A 77 -4.26 -0.86 18.96
C ILE A 77 -4.66 -0.11 20.23
N ARG A 78 -5.97 0.08 20.48
CA ARG A 78 -6.45 0.73 21.70
C ARG A 78 -6.19 -0.12 22.96
N GLN A 79 -6.21 -1.46 22.82
CA GLN A 79 -5.89 -2.37 23.93
C GLN A 79 -4.40 -2.34 24.27
N GLU A 80 -3.53 -2.31 23.28
CA GLU A 80 -2.08 -2.26 23.46
C GLU A 80 -1.47 -1.28 22.43
N PRO A 81 -1.36 0.00 22.80
CA PRO A 81 -0.80 1.01 21.91
C PRO A 81 0.65 0.71 21.54
N PRO A 82 1.02 0.77 20.26
CA PRO A 82 2.40 0.55 19.81
C PRO A 82 3.31 1.69 20.27
N ILE A 83 4.59 1.40 20.40
CA ILE A 83 5.60 2.44 20.57
C ILE A 83 5.71 3.22 19.28
N TYR A 84 5.42 4.51 19.33
CA TYR A 84 5.51 5.39 18.16
C TYR A 84 6.92 5.96 18.02
N ILE A 85 7.55 5.64 16.87
CA ILE A 85 8.89 6.11 16.50
C ILE A 85 8.75 6.93 15.22
N GLU A 86 9.12 8.20 15.26
CA GLU A 86 9.16 9.06 14.08
C GLU A 86 10.58 9.08 13.49
N LEU A 87 10.66 8.81 12.17
CA LEU A 87 11.92 8.94 11.44
C LEU A 87 12.07 10.39 10.97
N ASP A 88 13.17 11.02 11.32
CA ASP A 88 13.43 12.44 11.07
C ASP A 88 14.37 12.69 9.89
N LYS A 89 15.14 11.69 9.47
CA LYS A 89 16.10 11.83 8.38
C LYS A 89 15.45 11.63 7.01
N ILE A 90 15.52 12.66 6.19
CA ILE A 90 14.98 12.68 4.82
C ILE A 90 16.11 12.34 3.85
N PHE A 91 15.85 11.38 2.95
CA PHE A 91 16.82 10.91 1.93
C PHE A 91 16.43 11.29 0.51
N ARG A 92 15.15 11.59 0.25
CA ARG A 92 14.64 11.89 -1.10
C ARG A 92 15.08 13.28 -1.57
N GLN A 93 15.01 14.27 -0.69
CA GLN A 93 15.37 15.66 -0.95
C GLN A 93 16.71 15.98 -0.28
N SER A 94 17.54 16.78 -0.97
CA SER A 94 18.83 17.26 -0.46
C SER A 94 18.84 18.75 -0.14
N ASN A 95 17.93 19.52 -0.72
CA ASN A 95 17.81 20.97 -0.49
C ASN A 95 17.08 21.25 0.81
N GLN A 96 17.76 21.86 1.78
CA GLN A 96 17.22 22.15 3.11
C GLN A 96 16.02 23.11 3.06
N GLN A 97 16.01 24.07 2.13
CA GLN A 97 14.89 25.01 1.98
C GLN A 97 13.62 24.26 1.54
N PHE A 98 13.75 23.32 0.60
CA PHE A 98 12.64 22.48 0.15
C PHE A 98 12.17 21.50 1.24
N ILE A 99 13.09 20.93 2.02
CA ILE A 99 12.75 20.10 3.18
C ILE A 99 11.95 20.90 4.21
N ASN A 100 12.38 22.11 4.54
CA ASN A 100 11.67 22.98 5.47
C ASN A 100 10.26 23.32 4.96
N LEU A 101 10.14 23.66 3.66
CA LEU A 101 8.85 23.89 3.01
C LEU A 101 7.92 22.68 3.15
N LEU A 102 8.41 21.48 2.85
CA LEU A 102 7.61 20.25 2.98
C LEU A 102 7.16 20.00 4.43
N ASN A 103 8.01 20.28 5.41
CA ASN A 103 7.66 20.17 6.83
C ASN A 103 6.60 21.18 7.25
N GLU A 104 6.68 22.43 6.76
CA GLU A 104 5.68 23.46 7.01
C GLU A 104 4.32 23.09 6.39
N VAL A 105 4.33 22.57 5.14
CA VAL A 105 3.13 22.06 4.48
C VAL A 105 2.54 20.87 5.25
N ARG A 106 3.38 19.91 5.63
CA ARG A 106 2.99 18.71 6.39
C ARG A 106 2.30 19.09 7.70
N ASN A 107 2.84 20.07 8.42
CA ASN A 107 2.35 20.49 9.74
C ASN A 107 1.27 21.58 9.66
N ASN A 108 0.87 22.03 8.47
CA ASN A 108 -0.02 23.15 8.25
C ASN A 108 0.46 24.45 8.98
N GLN A 109 1.74 24.70 8.91
CA GLN A 109 2.42 25.85 9.59
C GLN A 109 3.17 26.71 8.58
N LEU A 110 2.51 27.09 7.47
CA LEU A 110 3.13 27.87 6.41
C LEU A 110 3.55 29.25 6.90
N THR A 111 4.82 29.55 6.66
CA THR A 111 5.34 30.91 6.81
C THR A 111 5.06 31.73 5.56
N PRO A 112 5.07 33.09 5.66
CA PRO A 112 4.95 33.94 4.48
C PRO A 112 6.02 33.68 3.41
N ASP A 113 7.20 33.24 3.82
CA ASP A 113 8.31 32.91 2.91
C ASP A 113 8.02 31.63 2.13
N THR A 114 7.56 30.60 2.80
CA THR A 114 7.15 29.35 2.18
C THR A 114 5.99 29.55 1.20
N PHE A 115 5.01 30.38 1.59
CA PHE A 115 3.91 30.71 0.69
C PHE A 115 4.39 31.45 -0.56
N ARG A 116 5.37 32.37 -0.42
CA ARG A 116 5.99 33.04 -1.58
C ARG A 116 6.74 32.06 -2.49
N LEU A 117 7.45 31.07 -1.93
CA LEU A 117 8.14 30.04 -2.69
C LEU A 117 7.16 29.18 -3.49
N LEU A 118 6.05 28.74 -2.89
CA LEU A 118 5.00 28.00 -3.59
C LEU A 118 4.37 28.83 -4.71
N ASN A 119 4.09 30.13 -4.46
CA ASN A 119 3.57 31.02 -5.49
C ASN A 119 4.56 31.26 -6.63
N HIS A 120 5.86 31.14 -6.39
CA HIS A 120 6.86 31.25 -7.47
C HIS A 120 6.78 30.06 -8.43
N CYS A 121 6.36 28.89 -7.96
CA CYS A 121 6.12 27.71 -8.78
C CYS A 121 4.81 27.80 -9.60
N TYR A 122 3.96 28.80 -9.38
CA TYR A 122 2.66 28.94 -10.04
C TYR A 122 2.80 29.43 -11.48
N GLN A 123 2.42 28.61 -12.43
CA GLN A 123 2.46 28.84 -13.86
C GLN A 123 1.20 28.25 -14.53
N PRO A 124 0.06 28.98 -14.51
CA PRO A 124 -1.23 28.44 -14.98
C PRO A 124 -1.26 28.08 -16.47
N ASP A 125 -0.43 28.74 -17.26
CA ASP A 125 -0.36 28.55 -18.71
C ASP A 125 0.73 27.57 -19.15
N PHE A 126 1.32 26.84 -18.20
CA PHE A 126 2.35 25.84 -18.52
C PHE A 126 1.80 24.74 -19.42
N ARG A 127 2.49 24.46 -20.55
CA ARG A 127 2.02 23.50 -21.59
C ARG A 127 3.04 22.41 -21.93
N ASN A 128 4.29 22.53 -21.47
CA ASN A 128 5.32 21.53 -21.79
C ASN A 128 5.16 20.30 -20.87
N VAL A 129 4.41 19.32 -21.33
CA VAL A 129 4.17 18.06 -20.59
C VAL A 129 5.13 16.92 -20.99
N ASP A 130 5.97 17.11 -22.01
CA ASP A 130 6.85 16.03 -22.50
C ASP A 130 7.90 15.61 -21.48
N GLU A 131 8.45 16.58 -20.77
CA GLU A 131 9.47 16.33 -19.73
C GLU A 131 8.88 16.19 -18.31
N TYR A 132 7.58 16.46 -18.14
CA TYR A 132 6.92 16.49 -16.85
C TYR A 132 5.89 15.37 -16.72
N ILE A 133 5.59 15.00 -15.49
CA ILE A 133 4.44 14.18 -15.15
C ILE A 133 3.41 15.07 -14.46
N THR A 134 2.17 15.02 -14.92
CA THR A 134 1.09 15.80 -14.30
C THR A 134 0.43 15.00 -13.20
N LEU A 135 0.40 15.54 -11.98
CA LEU A 135 -0.35 14.98 -10.85
C LEU A 135 -1.71 15.67 -10.75
N THR A 136 -2.77 14.87 -10.79
CA THR A 136 -4.16 15.32 -10.66
C THR A 136 -4.82 14.71 -9.42
N THR A 137 -5.94 15.30 -9.00
CA THR A 137 -6.72 14.78 -7.87
C THR A 137 -7.69 13.65 -8.26
N HIS A 138 -8.11 13.58 -9.53
CA HIS A 138 -9.14 12.66 -10.03
C HIS A 138 -8.67 11.85 -11.24
N ASN A 139 -9.11 10.59 -11.33
CA ASN A 139 -8.79 9.74 -12.49
C ASN A 139 -9.29 10.36 -13.80
N ALA A 140 -10.51 10.88 -13.85
CA ALA A 140 -11.06 11.48 -15.06
C ALA A 140 -10.20 12.62 -15.64
N SER A 141 -9.59 13.44 -14.77
CA SER A 141 -8.67 14.50 -15.20
C SER A 141 -7.37 13.92 -15.77
N ALA A 142 -6.82 12.88 -15.14
CA ALA A 142 -5.63 12.20 -15.65
C ALA A 142 -5.91 11.53 -17.00
N ASP A 143 -7.04 10.86 -17.13
CA ASP A 143 -7.45 10.17 -18.37
C ASP A 143 -7.66 11.16 -19.51
N ALA A 144 -8.28 12.32 -19.23
CA ALA A 144 -8.46 13.39 -20.23
C ALA A 144 -7.11 13.88 -20.76
N ILE A 145 -6.15 14.20 -19.86
CA ILE A 145 -4.81 14.64 -20.25
C ILE A 145 -4.10 13.55 -21.06
N ASN A 146 -4.12 12.30 -20.58
CA ASN A 146 -3.47 11.18 -21.25
C ASN A 146 -4.03 10.95 -22.67
N ASN A 147 -5.35 11.02 -22.82
CA ASN A 147 -6.00 10.86 -24.12
C ASN A 147 -5.68 12.03 -25.07
N ASP A 148 -5.67 13.26 -24.57
CA ASP A 148 -5.32 14.45 -25.36
C ASP A 148 -3.86 14.37 -25.84
N GLU A 149 -2.93 13.98 -25.00
CA GLU A 149 -1.52 13.83 -25.37
C GLU A 149 -1.32 12.67 -26.35
N LEU A 150 -1.98 11.53 -26.12
CA LEU A 150 -1.95 10.41 -27.06
C LEU A 150 -2.50 10.80 -28.44
N ALA A 151 -3.56 11.62 -28.48
CA ALA A 151 -4.15 12.08 -29.73
C ALA A 151 -3.21 12.97 -30.57
N LYS A 152 -2.34 13.76 -29.93
CA LYS A 152 -1.37 14.66 -30.59
C LYS A 152 -0.24 13.92 -31.31
N ILE A 153 0.06 12.69 -30.91
CA ILE A 153 1.11 11.90 -31.56
C ILE A 153 0.67 11.52 -32.97
N ASP A 154 1.45 11.88 -33.98
CA ASP A 154 1.22 11.53 -35.39
C ASP A 154 1.74 10.11 -35.70
N ALA A 155 1.04 9.11 -35.15
CA ALA A 155 1.31 7.69 -35.34
C ALA A 155 0.00 6.88 -35.28
N PRO A 156 -0.04 5.68 -35.86
CA PRO A 156 -1.21 4.82 -35.81
C PRO A 156 -1.51 4.35 -34.36
N TYR A 157 -2.80 4.14 -34.10
CA TYR A 157 -3.26 3.52 -32.85
C TYR A 157 -3.06 2.02 -32.89
N TYR A 158 -2.50 1.48 -31.82
CA TYR A 158 -2.43 0.04 -31.54
C TYR A 158 -3.34 -0.28 -30.36
N LYS A 159 -4.15 -1.31 -30.51
CA LYS A 159 -5.13 -1.73 -29.52
C LYS A 159 -4.79 -3.12 -29.03
N PHE A 160 -4.66 -3.26 -27.71
CA PHE A 160 -4.36 -4.52 -27.06
C PHE A 160 -5.51 -4.87 -26.13
N MET A 161 -6.23 -5.94 -26.45
CA MET A 161 -7.35 -6.42 -25.65
C MET A 161 -6.87 -7.33 -24.54
N ALA A 162 -7.31 -7.08 -23.32
CA ALA A 162 -7.07 -7.97 -22.21
C ALA A 162 -7.77 -9.32 -22.43
N HIS A 163 -7.14 -10.38 -22.00
CA HIS A 163 -7.78 -11.68 -21.92
C HIS A 163 -8.24 -11.94 -20.47
N ILE A 164 -9.55 -12.12 -20.32
CA ILE A 164 -10.17 -12.40 -19.01
C ILE A 164 -10.67 -13.84 -19.04
N ASP A 165 -10.21 -14.66 -18.10
CA ASP A 165 -10.68 -16.03 -17.91
C ASP A 165 -11.45 -16.14 -16.60
N ARG A 166 -12.64 -16.73 -16.66
CA ARG A 166 -13.56 -16.96 -15.53
C ARG A 166 -13.96 -15.68 -14.79
N ASP A 167 -14.00 -15.74 -13.43
CA ASP A 167 -14.51 -14.65 -12.58
C ASP A 167 -13.39 -13.68 -12.19
N PHE A 168 -13.31 -12.55 -12.91
CA PHE A 168 -12.44 -11.43 -12.57
C PHE A 168 -13.25 -10.14 -12.66
N PRO A 169 -13.76 -9.60 -11.53
CA PRO A 169 -14.64 -8.44 -11.51
C PRO A 169 -13.97 -7.15 -12.00
N GLU A 170 -14.71 -6.30 -12.73
CA GLU A 170 -14.21 -5.02 -13.28
C GLU A 170 -13.59 -4.10 -12.21
N ARG A 171 -14.14 -4.09 -11.01
CA ARG A 171 -13.68 -3.23 -9.89
C ARG A 171 -12.22 -3.50 -9.48
N ILE A 172 -11.67 -4.67 -9.82
CA ILE A 172 -10.31 -5.07 -9.49
C ILE A 172 -9.40 -5.13 -10.74
N PHE A 173 -9.83 -4.61 -11.88
CA PHE A 173 -8.98 -4.56 -13.08
C PHE A 173 -7.72 -3.74 -12.81
N PRO A 174 -6.54 -4.34 -13.04
CA PRO A 174 -5.27 -3.66 -12.81
C PRO A 174 -5.00 -2.56 -13.84
N THR A 175 -5.54 -2.71 -15.06
CA THR A 175 -5.42 -1.73 -16.16
C THR A 175 -6.64 -1.81 -17.06
N GLU A 176 -6.63 -1.04 -18.17
CA GLU A 176 -7.71 -0.98 -19.13
C GLU A 176 -7.89 -2.33 -19.87
N ILE A 177 -9.16 -2.70 -20.14
CA ILE A 177 -9.49 -3.87 -20.98
C ILE A 177 -8.94 -3.65 -22.39
N GLU A 178 -9.21 -2.49 -22.99
CA GLU A 178 -8.65 -2.06 -24.25
C GLU A 178 -7.52 -1.06 -23.99
N LEU A 179 -6.29 -1.54 -23.97
CA LEU A 179 -5.12 -0.69 -23.85
C LEU A 179 -4.78 -0.10 -25.22
N VAL A 180 -4.93 1.22 -25.35
CA VAL A 180 -4.69 1.96 -26.60
C VAL A 180 -3.37 2.71 -26.51
N LEU A 181 -2.45 2.43 -27.41
CA LEU A 181 -1.09 2.97 -27.40
C LEU A 181 -0.69 3.47 -28.80
N LYS A 182 0.34 4.30 -28.84
CA LYS A 182 1.03 4.74 -30.06
C LYS A 182 2.54 4.66 -29.86
N LEU A 183 3.27 4.56 -30.94
CA LEU A 183 4.72 4.77 -30.92
C LEU A 183 5.00 6.20 -30.41
N GLY A 184 5.96 6.36 -29.50
CA GLY A 184 6.25 7.63 -28.82
C GLY A 184 5.35 7.92 -27.62
N ALA A 185 4.41 7.04 -27.25
CA ALA A 185 3.57 7.25 -26.08
C ALA A 185 4.35 7.09 -24.78
N LYS A 186 4.15 8.03 -23.85
CA LYS A 186 4.69 7.95 -22.49
C LYS A 186 3.87 6.98 -21.66
N VAL A 187 4.54 5.99 -21.09
CA VAL A 187 3.89 4.92 -20.31
C VAL A 187 4.57 4.68 -18.98
N MET A 188 3.84 4.10 -18.05
CA MET A 188 4.32 3.66 -16.76
C MET A 188 4.05 2.16 -16.60
N PHE A 189 5.04 1.43 -16.10
CA PHE A 189 4.86 0.05 -15.67
C PHE A 189 4.02 -0.01 -14.40
N ILE A 190 3.05 -0.91 -14.35
CA ILE A 190 2.16 -1.12 -13.21
C ILE A 190 2.38 -2.44 -12.48
N ALA A 191 3.43 -3.16 -12.84
CA ALA A 191 3.89 -4.37 -12.17
C ALA A 191 5.41 -4.36 -12.03
N ASN A 192 5.94 -5.25 -11.20
CA ASN A 192 7.38 -5.48 -11.10
C ASN A 192 7.82 -6.55 -12.09
N ASP A 193 8.96 -6.36 -12.74
CA ASP A 193 9.55 -7.40 -13.58
C ASP A 193 9.93 -8.62 -12.74
N MET A 194 9.49 -9.79 -13.19
CA MET A 194 9.82 -11.08 -12.57
C MET A 194 11.18 -11.63 -13.01
N ALA A 195 11.80 -11.01 -14.05
CA ALA A 195 13.14 -11.40 -14.52
C ALA A 195 14.25 -11.01 -13.51
N GLN A 196 15.39 -11.71 -13.62
CA GLN A 196 16.60 -11.35 -12.87
C GLN A 196 17.76 -11.14 -13.86
N PRO A 197 18.39 -9.95 -13.86
CA PRO A 197 18.05 -8.75 -13.06
C PRO A 197 16.72 -8.13 -13.50
N ARG A 198 16.03 -7.47 -12.58
CA ARG A 198 14.80 -6.73 -12.87
C ARG A 198 15.10 -5.56 -13.79
N ARG A 199 14.42 -5.47 -14.92
CA ARG A 199 14.54 -4.39 -15.92
C ARG A 199 13.65 -3.21 -15.57
N TYR A 200 12.48 -3.48 -14.96
CA TYR A 200 11.51 -2.47 -14.53
C TYR A 200 10.87 -2.82 -13.19
N TYR A 201 10.24 -1.83 -12.59
CA TYR A 201 9.46 -1.92 -11.35
C TYR A 201 8.17 -1.12 -11.49
N ASN A 202 7.20 -1.38 -10.64
CA ASN A 202 5.93 -0.64 -10.61
C ASN A 202 6.18 0.85 -10.38
N GLY A 203 5.71 1.69 -11.31
CA GLY A 203 5.92 3.13 -11.32
C GLY A 203 7.10 3.61 -12.17
N LYS A 204 7.91 2.72 -12.77
CA LYS A 204 8.95 3.12 -13.71
C LYS A 204 8.32 3.65 -14.99
N ILE A 205 8.81 4.80 -15.47
CA ILE A 205 8.28 5.50 -16.64
C ILE A 205 9.23 5.30 -17.83
N GLY A 206 8.65 5.23 -19.00
CA GLY A 206 9.37 5.13 -20.25
C GLY A 206 8.51 5.57 -21.43
N GLU A 207 9.11 5.54 -22.61
CA GLU A 207 8.48 5.85 -23.89
C GLU A 207 8.41 4.59 -24.74
N ILE A 208 7.33 4.40 -25.45
CA ILE A 208 7.18 3.30 -26.40
C ILE A 208 8.05 3.59 -27.63
N THR A 209 9.09 2.80 -27.81
CA THR A 209 10.07 2.95 -28.90
C THR A 209 9.84 2.02 -30.07
N ASP A 210 9.13 0.91 -29.87
CA ASP A 210 8.72 0.03 -30.97
C ASP A 210 7.45 -0.76 -30.62
N ILE A 211 6.60 -0.99 -31.62
CA ILE A 211 5.45 -1.89 -31.57
C ILE A 211 5.46 -2.74 -32.83
N ASN A 212 5.77 -4.01 -32.70
CA ASN A 212 5.85 -4.93 -33.83
C ASN A 212 5.22 -6.29 -33.47
N ASN A 213 4.34 -6.80 -34.34
CA ASN A 213 3.66 -8.10 -34.16
C ASN A 213 3.05 -8.32 -32.76
N ASN A 214 2.37 -7.33 -32.22
CA ASN A 214 1.86 -7.32 -30.82
C ASN A 214 2.95 -7.34 -29.73
N GLU A 215 4.20 -7.14 -30.05
CA GLU A 215 5.26 -6.92 -29.08
C GLU A 215 5.48 -5.44 -28.83
N ILE A 216 5.61 -5.04 -27.59
CA ILE A 216 5.82 -3.65 -27.16
C ILE A 216 7.22 -3.52 -26.58
N TRP A 217 7.93 -2.48 -27.02
CA TRP A 217 9.24 -2.12 -26.52
C TRP A 217 9.19 -0.74 -25.86
N VAL A 218 9.75 -0.63 -24.67
CA VAL A 218 9.75 0.62 -23.89
C VAL A 218 11.18 0.96 -23.51
N THR A 219 11.60 2.19 -23.80
CA THR A 219 12.87 2.74 -23.34
C THR A 219 12.61 3.64 -22.15
N CYS A 220 13.27 3.38 -21.03
CA CYS A 220 13.14 4.18 -19.81
C CYS A 220 14.15 5.32 -19.80
N GLU A 221 13.83 6.40 -19.09
CA GLU A 221 14.70 7.56 -18.98
C GLU A 221 16.08 7.18 -18.38
N GLY A 222 17.15 7.63 -19.03
CA GLY A 222 18.54 7.32 -18.64
C GLY A 222 19.02 5.92 -19.05
N GLU A 223 18.22 5.12 -19.73
CA GLU A 223 18.59 3.79 -20.22
C GLU A 223 18.75 3.82 -21.75
N SER A 224 19.74 3.08 -22.26
CA SER A 224 19.99 2.97 -23.71
C SER A 224 19.33 1.74 -24.33
N GLU A 225 18.95 0.76 -23.52
CA GLU A 225 18.36 -0.48 -24.00
C GLU A 225 16.83 -0.46 -23.82
N ALA A 226 16.13 -0.78 -24.92
CA ALA A 226 14.69 -0.94 -24.89
C ALA A 226 14.28 -2.25 -24.19
N ILE A 227 13.29 -2.18 -23.33
CA ILE A 227 12.74 -3.30 -22.59
C ILE A 227 11.59 -3.90 -23.41
N LYS A 228 11.71 -5.15 -23.82
CA LYS A 228 10.58 -5.91 -24.34
C LYS A 228 9.59 -6.19 -23.20
N VAL A 229 8.38 -5.66 -23.33
CA VAL A 229 7.33 -5.82 -22.31
C VAL A 229 6.64 -7.16 -22.52
N SER A 230 6.54 -7.95 -21.47
CA SER A 230 5.79 -9.20 -21.47
C SER A 230 4.38 -8.99 -20.93
N LEU A 231 3.44 -9.83 -21.35
CA LEU A 231 2.11 -9.87 -20.75
C LEU A 231 2.23 -10.28 -19.26
N GLU A 232 1.44 -9.64 -18.43
CA GLU A 232 1.29 -9.98 -17.01
C GLU A 232 -0.03 -10.68 -16.80
N VAL A 233 -0.06 -11.65 -15.89
CA VAL A 233 -1.24 -12.39 -15.50
C VAL A 233 -1.56 -12.07 -14.05
N TRP A 234 -2.65 -11.34 -13.83
CA TRP A 234 -3.18 -11.10 -12.49
C TRP A 234 -4.22 -12.15 -12.14
N GLU A 235 -4.13 -12.69 -10.94
CA GLU A 235 -4.99 -13.76 -10.44
C GLU A 235 -6.01 -13.22 -9.43
N ASN A 236 -7.28 -13.54 -9.63
CA ASN A 236 -8.31 -13.39 -8.62
C ASN A 236 -8.41 -14.71 -7.84
N LYS A 237 -8.02 -14.69 -6.57
CA LYS A 237 -8.00 -15.88 -5.70
C LYS A 237 -8.97 -15.70 -4.55
N SER A 238 -9.64 -16.78 -4.17
CA SER A 238 -10.31 -16.89 -2.88
C SER A 238 -9.56 -17.85 -1.99
N TYR A 239 -9.59 -17.57 -0.70
CA TYR A 239 -8.97 -18.40 0.32
C TYR A 239 -10.08 -19.03 1.16
N THR A 240 -10.04 -20.35 1.31
CA THR A 240 -10.96 -21.12 2.13
C THR A 240 -10.16 -21.98 3.11
N ILE A 241 -10.76 -22.30 4.24
CA ILE A 241 -10.13 -23.22 5.20
C ILE A 241 -10.78 -24.59 5.00
N ASP A 242 -9.98 -25.59 4.70
CA ASP A 242 -10.45 -26.98 4.69
C ASP A 242 -10.83 -27.37 6.12
N PRO A 243 -12.12 -27.69 6.38
CA PRO A 243 -12.58 -28.03 7.73
C PRO A 243 -11.98 -29.34 8.27
N LYS A 244 -11.37 -30.18 7.43
CA LYS A 244 -10.77 -31.44 7.87
C LYS A 244 -9.30 -31.30 8.24
N THR A 245 -8.55 -30.52 7.44
CA THR A 245 -7.09 -30.37 7.62
C THR A 245 -6.72 -29.08 8.35
N ASN A 246 -7.67 -28.14 8.49
CA ASN A 246 -7.46 -26.78 9.01
C ASN A 246 -6.39 -26.00 8.23
N GLN A 247 -6.15 -26.37 6.98
CA GLN A 247 -5.22 -25.70 6.09
C GLN A 247 -5.95 -24.70 5.19
N ILE A 248 -5.22 -23.64 4.82
CA ILE A 248 -5.72 -22.65 3.88
C ILE A 248 -5.60 -23.23 2.47
N GLU A 249 -6.73 -23.36 1.79
CA GLU A 249 -6.80 -23.72 0.38
C GLU A 249 -6.97 -22.45 -0.47
N GLU A 250 -6.08 -22.28 -1.46
CA GLU A 250 -6.23 -21.25 -2.48
C GLU A 250 -7.08 -21.78 -3.63
N LYS A 251 -8.11 -21.03 -3.99
CA LYS A 251 -8.92 -21.30 -5.17
C LYS A 251 -8.80 -20.17 -6.17
N LEU A 252 -8.25 -20.46 -7.35
CA LEU A 252 -8.22 -19.53 -8.46
C LEU A 252 -9.65 -19.33 -9.00
N LEU A 253 -10.19 -18.11 -8.88
CA LEU A 253 -11.50 -17.72 -9.39
C LEU A 253 -11.43 -17.29 -10.84
N GLY A 254 -10.41 -16.51 -11.22
CA GLY A 254 -10.21 -16.04 -12.58
C GLY A 254 -8.87 -15.35 -12.76
N THR A 255 -8.55 -15.01 -14.02
CA THR A 255 -7.33 -14.28 -14.38
C THR A 255 -7.63 -13.13 -15.31
N PHE A 256 -6.78 -12.09 -15.23
CA PHE A 256 -6.76 -10.96 -16.14
C PHE A 256 -5.35 -10.88 -16.74
N THR A 257 -5.24 -10.98 -18.08
CA THR A 257 -3.95 -10.95 -18.77
C THR A 257 -3.88 -9.74 -19.67
N GLN A 258 -2.89 -8.86 -19.48
CA GLN A 258 -2.67 -7.67 -20.29
C GLN A 258 -1.21 -7.22 -20.19
N TYR A 259 -0.76 -6.31 -21.03
CA TYR A 259 0.51 -5.61 -20.81
C TYR A 259 0.45 -4.76 -19.55
N PRO A 260 1.47 -4.83 -18.67
CA PRO A 260 1.50 -4.10 -17.42
C PRO A 260 1.87 -2.62 -17.63
N LEU A 261 1.14 -1.94 -18.49
CA LEU A 261 1.38 -0.56 -18.90
C LEU A 261 0.12 0.31 -18.73
N ARG A 262 0.35 1.58 -18.43
CA ARG A 262 -0.64 2.66 -18.50
C ARG A 262 -0.01 3.89 -19.11
N LEU A 263 -0.81 4.75 -19.74
CA LEU A 263 -0.37 6.08 -20.17
C LEU A 263 0.06 6.90 -18.94
N ALA A 264 1.10 7.71 -19.08
CA ALA A 264 1.75 8.37 -17.95
C ALA A 264 2.17 9.83 -18.19
N TRP A 265 1.49 10.58 -19.02
CA TRP A 265 1.60 12.05 -19.01
C TRP A 265 0.93 12.63 -17.78
N ALA A 266 -0.16 12.00 -17.32
CA ALA A 266 -0.83 12.36 -16.09
C ALA A 266 -1.20 11.11 -15.27
N ILE A 267 -1.05 11.21 -13.95
CA ILE A 267 -1.48 10.20 -12.96
C ILE A 267 -2.15 10.90 -11.78
N THR A 268 -2.92 10.17 -10.99
CA THR A 268 -3.48 10.75 -9.77
C THR A 268 -2.44 10.83 -8.66
N ILE A 269 -2.62 11.78 -7.74
CA ILE A 269 -1.81 11.91 -6.52
C ILE A 269 -1.78 10.59 -5.75
N HIS A 270 -2.90 9.86 -5.67
CA HIS A 270 -2.96 8.54 -5.04
C HIS A 270 -2.01 7.53 -5.70
N LYS A 271 -2.06 7.43 -7.03
CA LYS A 271 -1.20 6.51 -7.79
C LYS A 271 0.27 6.91 -7.78
N SER A 272 0.57 8.18 -7.45
CA SER A 272 1.95 8.66 -7.29
C SER A 272 2.59 8.31 -5.95
N GLN A 273 1.83 7.74 -5.00
CA GLN A 273 2.40 7.33 -3.71
C GLN A 273 3.52 6.31 -3.90
N GLY A 274 4.61 6.48 -3.16
CA GLY A 274 5.82 5.65 -3.31
C GLY A 274 6.74 6.05 -4.46
N LEU A 275 6.25 6.77 -5.48
CA LEU A 275 7.05 7.20 -6.63
C LEU A 275 7.85 8.47 -6.31
N THR A 276 8.86 8.74 -7.16
CA THR A 276 9.71 9.94 -7.07
C THR A 276 9.99 10.45 -8.47
N PHE A 277 9.90 11.76 -8.66
CA PHE A 277 10.05 12.41 -9.95
C PHE A 277 11.03 13.57 -9.86
N ASP A 278 11.70 13.87 -10.96
CA ASP A 278 12.57 15.03 -11.08
C ASP A 278 11.77 16.29 -11.51
N LYS A 279 10.72 16.11 -12.32
CA LYS A 279 9.89 17.19 -12.86
C LYS A 279 8.40 16.83 -12.73
N LEU A 280 7.64 17.72 -12.11
CA LEU A 280 6.20 17.55 -11.86
C LEU A 280 5.40 18.77 -12.21
N VAL A 281 4.28 18.58 -12.86
CA VAL A 281 3.17 19.55 -12.91
C VAL A 281 2.12 19.09 -11.89
N ILE A 282 1.69 19.98 -11.01
CA ILE A 282 0.71 19.66 -9.98
C ILE A 282 -0.53 20.53 -10.20
N ASP A 283 -1.65 19.89 -10.48
CA ASP A 283 -2.97 20.51 -10.45
C ASP A 283 -3.66 20.15 -9.13
N ALA A 284 -3.60 21.08 -8.19
CA ALA A 284 -4.16 20.96 -6.85
C ALA A 284 -5.48 21.73 -6.67
N ALA A 285 -6.07 22.30 -7.74
CA ALA A 285 -7.29 23.12 -7.65
C ALA A 285 -8.44 22.39 -6.97
N ALA A 286 -8.58 21.09 -7.24
CA ALA A 286 -9.63 20.21 -6.71
C ALA A 286 -9.14 19.34 -5.54
N ALA A 287 -8.05 19.73 -4.85
CA ALA A 287 -7.59 18.98 -3.66
C ALA A 287 -8.63 19.11 -2.54
N PHE A 288 -9.21 17.99 -2.15
CA PHE A 288 -10.33 17.93 -1.19
C PHE A 288 -9.97 17.14 0.08
N ALA A 289 -8.98 16.27 0.02
CA ALA A 289 -8.55 15.47 1.16
C ALA A 289 -7.28 16.01 1.81
N SER A 290 -7.24 15.93 3.13
CA SER A 290 -6.05 16.20 3.92
C SER A 290 -4.85 15.43 3.38
N GLY A 291 -3.67 16.07 3.36
CA GLY A 291 -2.42 15.44 2.92
C GLY A 291 -2.20 15.37 1.40
N GLN A 292 -3.21 15.60 0.55
CA GLN A 292 -3.05 15.52 -0.91
C GLN A 292 -1.95 16.43 -1.45
N VAL A 293 -1.92 17.68 -1.00
CA VAL A 293 -0.92 18.67 -1.42
C VAL A 293 0.47 18.26 -0.94
N TYR A 294 0.59 17.83 0.32
CA TYR A 294 1.84 17.34 0.87
C TYR A 294 2.36 16.13 0.08
N VAL A 295 1.50 15.16 -0.21
CA VAL A 295 1.87 13.99 -1.02
C VAL A 295 2.38 14.43 -2.39
N ALA A 296 1.66 15.30 -3.09
CA ALA A 296 2.05 15.76 -4.42
C ALA A 296 3.41 16.46 -4.42
N LEU A 297 3.60 17.45 -3.54
CA LEU A 297 4.86 18.19 -3.42
C LEU A 297 6.03 17.27 -3.04
N SER A 298 5.80 16.34 -2.10
CA SER A 298 6.82 15.41 -1.61
C SER A 298 7.25 14.37 -2.65
N ARG A 299 6.55 14.23 -3.78
CA ARG A 299 6.97 13.36 -4.89
C ARG A 299 8.17 13.91 -5.65
N CYS A 300 8.40 15.22 -5.63
CA CYS A 300 9.52 15.83 -6.34
C CYS A 300 10.82 15.78 -5.52
N ARG A 301 11.95 15.68 -6.22
CA ARG A 301 13.28 15.74 -5.59
C ARG A 301 13.71 17.15 -5.24
N SER A 302 13.25 18.15 -6.01
CA SER A 302 13.63 19.56 -5.83
C SER A 302 12.45 20.49 -6.08
N LEU A 303 12.51 21.69 -5.50
CA LEU A 303 11.49 22.72 -5.73
C LEU A 303 11.49 23.22 -7.18
N ASP A 304 12.66 23.30 -7.80
CA ASP A 304 12.82 23.76 -9.19
C ASP A 304 12.16 22.83 -10.21
N GLY A 305 11.93 21.58 -9.83
CA GLY A 305 11.22 20.61 -10.66
C GLY A 305 9.69 20.73 -10.58
N ILE A 306 9.15 21.61 -9.74
CA ILE A 306 7.71 21.73 -9.50
C ILE A 306 7.10 22.88 -10.27
N ILE A 307 6.04 22.60 -11.01
CA ILE A 307 5.14 23.59 -11.62
C ILE A 307 3.74 23.40 -10.99
N LEU A 308 3.15 24.50 -10.52
CA LEU A 308 1.76 24.53 -10.05
C LEU A 308 0.90 25.18 -11.13
N THR A 309 -0.08 24.46 -11.67
CA THR A 309 -1.04 25.01 -12.63
C THR A 309 -2.24 25.66 -11.94
N SER A 310 -2.42 25.37 -10.67
CA SER A 310 -3.43 25.98 -9.80
C SER A 310 -2.80 26.49 -8.52
N GLN A 311 -3.38 27.54 -7.95
CA GLN A 311 -2.94 28.04 -6.64
C GLN A 311 -3.35 27.07 -5.53
N ILE A 312 -2.44 26.84 -4.60
CA ILE A 312 -2.72 26.04 -3.41
C ILE A 312 -3.62 26.84 -2.47
N ASN A 313 -4.82 26.31 -2.23
CA ASN A 313 -5.72 26.90 -1.25
C ASN A 313 -5.23 26.55 0.17
N PRO A 314 -5.09 27.50 1.10
CA PRO A 314 -4.74 27.21 2.49
C PRO A 314 -5.65 26.17 3.16
N SER A 315 -6.92 26.09 2.78
CA SER A 315 -7.85 25.07 3.31
C SER A 315 -7.49 23.63 2.86
N SER A 316 -6.84 23.47 1.72
CA SER A 316 -6.40 22.15 1.23
C SER A 316 -5.14 21.61 1.95
N LEU A 317 -4.53 22.43 2.80
CA LEU A 317 -3.39 22.09 3.65
C LEU A 317 -3.82 21.67 5.06
N ALA A 318 -5.12 21.70 5.36
CA ALA A 318 -5.62 21.30 6.66
C ALA A 318 -5.20 19.85 6.98
N VAL A 319 -4.69 19.66 8.18
CA VAL A 319 -4.34 18.34 8.73
C VAL A 319 -5.44 17.93 9.70
N ASP A 320 -5.79 16.64 9.69
CA ASP A 320 -6.78 16.14 10.63
C ASP A 320 -6.24 16.29 12.07
N PRO A 321 -6.98 16.96 12.98
CA PRO A 321 -6.54 17.14 14.36
C PRO A 321 -6.26 15.85 15.12
N GLN A 322 -6.86 14.75 14.71
CA GLN A 322 -6.64 13.45 15.34
C GLN A 322 -5.27 12.87 14.99
N ILE A 323 -4.81 13.07 13.76
CA ILE A 323 -3.44 12.72 13.36
C ILE A 323 -2.43 13.53 14.18
N VAL A 324 -2.67 14.83 14.34
CA VAL A 324 -1.81 15.69 15.14
C VAL A 324 -1.72 15.19 16.58
N ARG A 325 -2.86 14.93 17.23
CA ARG A 325 -2.90 14.40 18.61
C ARG A 325 -2.20 13.06 18.75
N TYR A 326 -2.35 12.17 17.76
CA TYR A 326 -1.67 10.88 17.82
C TYR A 326 -0.15 11.05 17.64
N SER A 327 0.31 11.92 16.75
CA SER A 327 1.73 12.19 16.54
C SER A 327 2.41 12.85 17.75
N GLU A 328 1.68 13.58 18.60
CA GLU A 328 2.19 14.15 19.84
C GLU A 328 2.55 13.08 20.89
N GLN A 329 2.07 11.84 20.72
CA GLN A 329 2.40 10.72 21.61
C GLN A 329 3.80 10.14 21.38
N ARG A 330 4.55 10.66 20.40
CA ARG A 330 5.94 10.25 20.17
C ARG A 330 6.79 10.38 21.42
N LEU A 331 7.59 9.36 21.69
CA LEU A 331 8.51 9.39 22.81
C LEU A 331 9.79 10.19 22.46
N PRO A 332 10.33 10.96 23.42
CA PRO A 332 11.66 11.53 23.27
C PRO A 332 12.72 10.46 23.04
N ILE A 333 13.79 10.76 22.31
CA ILE A 333 14.84 9.81 21.96
C ILE A 333 15.46 9.16 23.19
N VAL A 334 15.67 9.92 24.27
CA VAL A 334 16.22 9.44 25.53
C VAL A 334 15.32 8.36 26.17
N GLU A 335 14.01 8.54 26.06
CA GLU A 335 13.06 7.55 26.58
C GLU A 335 13.02 6.29 25.69
N LEU A 336 13.13 6.46 24.36
CA LEU A 336 13.26 5.33 23.43
C LEU A 336 14.52 4.51 23.74
N GLU A 337 15.67 5.15 23.95
CA GLU A 337 16.92 4.49 24.32
C GLU A 337 16.78 3.70 25.63
N ARG A 338 16.14 4.31 26.63
CA ARG A 338 15.86 3.62 27.91
C ARG A 338 14.97 2.39 27.71
N GLN A 339 13.94 2.50 26.89
CA GLN A 339 13.05 1.38 26.57
C GLN A 339 13.78 0.27 25.81
N VAL A 340 14.66 0.60 24.87
CA VAL A 340 15.49 -0.39 24.15
C VAL A 340 16.30 -1.23 25.13
N GLU A 341 16.96 -0.62 26.12
CA GLU A 341 17.73 -1.37 27.13
C GLU A 341 16.83 -2.26 28.00
N LEU A 342 15.66 -1.77 28.37
CA LEU A 342 14.67 -2.56 29.13
C LEU A 342 14.20 -3.78 28.31
N PHE A 343 13.87 -3.57 27.02
CA PHE A 343 13.41 -4.64 26.14
C PHE A 343 14.51 -5.65 25.81
N LYS A 344 15.76 -5.22 25.64
CA LYS A 344 16.91 -6.13 25.52
C LYS A 344 16.98 -7.09 26.71
N SER A 345 16.86 -6.57 27.92
CA SER A 345 16.87 -7.38 29.13
C SER A 345 15.71 -8.37 29.18
N ARG A 346 14.49 -7.91 28.87
CA ARG A 346 13.30 -8.77 28.81
C ARG A 346 13.42 -9.85 27.73
N TYR A 347 13.90 -9.47 26.55
CA TYR A 347 14.12 -10.40 25.44
C TYR A 347 15.13 -11.50 25.80
N SER A 348 16.22 -11.13 26.49
CA SER A 348 17.20 -12.10 26.98
C SER A 348 16.58 -13.11 27.95
N ILE A 349 15.70 -12.64 28.85
CA ILE A 349 14.96 -13.52 29.76
C ILE A 349 14.00 -14.43 29.01
N GLN A 350 13.28 -13.89 28.00
CA GLN A 350 12.37 -14.68 27.16
C GLN A 350 13.11 -15.76 26.36
N LEU A 351 14.30 -15.44 25.83
CA LEU A 351 15.14 -16.42 25.13
C LEU A 351 15.57 -17.55 26.08
N LEU A 352 15.99 -17.21 27.32
CA LEU A 352 16.33 -18.20 28.32
C LEU A 352 15.11 -19.06 28.68
N ALA A 353 13.95 -18.43 28.91
CA ALA A 353 12.72 -19.15 29.20
C ALA A 353 12.34 -20.11 28.08
N LYS A 354 12.50 -19.67 26.80
CA LYS A 354 12.22 -20.51 25.64
C LYS A 354 13.13 -21.73 25.54
N LEU A 355 14.40 -21.63 25.97
CA LEU A 355 15.32 -22.78 26.01
C LEU A 355 14.85 -23.88 26.95
N PHE A 356 14.08 -23.52 28.01
CA PHE A 356 13.53 -24.47 28.97
C PHE A 356 12.02 -24.74 28.73
N SER A 357 11.44 -24.18 27.70
CA SER A 357 10.03 -24.40 27.33
C SER A 357 9.85 -25.80 26.77
N LEU A 358 8.85 -26.48 27.22
CA LEU A 358 8.42 -27.78 26.69
C LEU A 358 7.24 -27.65 25.72
N GLU A 359 6.88 -26.41 25.33
CA GLU A 359 5.72 -26.14 24.45
C GLU A 359 5.82 -26.87 23.11
N ASP A 360 7.00 -26.87 22.47
CA ASP A 360 7.22 -27.57 21.21
C ASP A 360 7.06 -29.09 21.40
N LEU A 361 7.60 -29.61 22.49
CA LEU A 361 7.45 -31.04 22.82
C LEU A 361 5.98 -31.39 23.07
N MET A 362 5.28 -30.59 23.85
CA MET A 362 3.84 -30.77 24.11
C MET A 362 3.02 -30.70 22.81
N SER A 363 3.30 -29.75 21.94
CA SER A 363 2.61 -29.59 20.65
C SER A 363 2.83 -30.80 19.75
N HIS A 364 4.08 -31.30 19.67
CA HIS A 364 4.39 -32.52 18.89
C HIS A 364 3.75 -33.75 19.51
N THR A 365 3.78 -33.88 20.82
CA THR A 365 3.13 -34.98 21.53
C THR A 365 1.62 -34.98 21.28
N PHE A 366 0.98 -33.81 21.38
CA PHE A 366 -0.45 -33.65 21.11
C PHE A 366 -0.81 -34.01 19.65
N SER A 367 0.00 -33.54 18.70
CA SER A 367 -0.17 -33.84 17.29
C SER A 367 0.01 -35.34 17.01
N PHE A 368 1.00 -35.96 17.65
CA PHE A 368 1.25 -37.40 17.55
C PHE A 368 0.07 -38.22 18.12
N VAL A 369 -0.42 -37.88 19.31
CA VAL A 369 -1.56 -38.54 19.92
C VAL A 369 -2.82 -38.41 19.06
N ASN A 370 -3.09 -37.20 18.51
CA ASN A 370 -4.21 -37.02 17.59
C ASN A 370 -4.06 -37.83 16.31
N TYR A 371 -2.86 -37.92 15.75
CA TYR A 371 -2.59 -38.77 14.61
C TYR A 371 -2.86 -40.25 14.95
N ILE A 372 -2.34 -40.76 16.05
CA ILE A 372 -2.58 -42.16 16.50
C ILE A 372 -4.08 -42.40 16.67
N LYS A 373 -4.84 -41.45 17.27
CA LYS A 373 -6.30 -41.59 17.39
C LYS A 373 -7.02 -41.72 16.05
N THR A 374 -6.47 -41.12 14.96
CA THR A 374 -7.08 -41.26 13.60
C THR A 374 -6.77 -42.64 12.94
N VAL A 375 -5.72 -43.34 13.39
CA VAL A 375 -5.29 -44.64 12.86
C VAL A 375 -5.40 -45.76 13.92
N LEU A 376 -6.26 -45.57 14.91
CA LEU A 376 -6.38 -46.45 16.06
C LEU A 376 -6.76 -47.88 15.67
N ASP A 377 -7.53 -48.03 14.59
CA ASP A 377 -7.97 -49.32 14.04
C ASP A 377 -6.80 -50.16 13.51
N ASP A 378 -5.64 -49.54 13.26
CA ASP A 378 -4.41 -50.22 12.83
C ASP A 378 -3.57 -50.74 14.02
N PHE A 379 -3.96 -50.41 15.25
CA PHE A 379 -3.27 -50.80 16.48
C PHE A 379 -4.10 -51.79 17.31
N ASN A 380 -3.41 -52.58 18.16
CA ASN A 380 -4.08 -53.47 19.09
C ASN A 380 -4.96 -52.71 20.09
N GLU A 381 -6.11 -53.28 20.48
CA GLU A 381 -7.06 -52.71 21.43
C GLU A 381 -6.42 -52.29 22.77
N ASP A 382 -5.30 -52.94 23.15
CA ASP A 382 -4.55 -52.63 24.39
C ASP A 382 -3.74 -51.30 24.33
N THR A 383 -3.65 -50.66 23.15
CA THR A 383 -2.81 -49.47 22.99
C THR A 383 -3.54 -48.18 23.37
N ALA A 384 -4.88 -48.11 23.22
CA ALA A 384 -5.70 -46.95 23.48
C ALA A 384 -5.55 -46.38 24.92
N PRO A 385 -5.50 -47.17 26.00
CA PRO A 385 -5.33 -46.66 27.37
C PRO A 385 -4.03 -45.90 27.56
N TYR A 386 -2.93 -46.29 26.93
CA TYR A 386 -1.62 -45.65 27.06
C TYR A 386 -1.54 -44.29 26.39
N LEU A 387 -2.41 -44.00 25.41
CA LEU A 387 -2.46 -42.70 24.76
C LEU A 387 -3.03 -41.61 25.68
N ASP A 388 -3.94 -41.97 26.59
CA ASP A 388 -4.55 -41.04 27.54
C ASP A 388 -3.60 -40.74 28.74
N GLU A 389 -2.59 -41.61 28.97
CA GLU A 389 -1.54 -41.36 29.96
C GLU A 389 -0.42 -40.40 29.46
N VAL A 390 -0.29 -40.22 28.14
CA VAL A 390 0.72 -39.34 27.50
C VAL A 390 0.23 -37.90 27.38
N LEU A 391 -1.06 -37.64 27.46
CA LEU A 391 -1.68 -36.34 27.47
C LEU A 391 -1.78 -35.77 28.90
#